data_12522049167730a933cf5d5c8c583ee9
#
_entry.id   12522049167730a933cf5d5c8c583ee9
#
_cell.length_a   1.000
_cell.length_b   1.000
_cell.length_c   1.000
_cell.angle_alpha   90.00
_cell.angle_beta   90.00
_cell.angle_gamma   90.00
#
_symmetry.space_group_name_H-M   'P 1'
#
loop_
_entity.id
_entity.type
_entity.pdbx_description
1 polymer ?
#
loop_
_entity_poly.entity_id
_entity_poly.type
_entity_poly.pdbx_seq_one_letter_code
_entity_poly.pdbx_strand_id
1 'polypeptide(L)'
;EKIHESYAGLNVRLRYFLRVVIERPYAMPYIKELDIAVENSQQSLVELQNDKPSKPIKLEVGIEECLHIEFEYDRGRYHLDDVILGKIFFLLVRIKIKYMELAVIRRESCGAPGTNGVAYNDSENIIRYELMDGAPIKGECVPIRLFLGPLALTPTYRSIANMFSVKYFLNLVLIDEEDRRYFKQQEVQLWRKSPEVETSTTGLGTF
;
A
#
# COMPACT_ATOMS: atom_id res chain seq x y z
N GLU A 1 12.48 15.43 -14.66
CA GLU A 1 11.16 14.79 -14.69
C GLU A 1 11.20 13.53 -13.82
N LYS A 2 10.28 13.37 -12.87
CA LYS A 2 10.28 12.17 -12.03
C LYS A 2 9.80 10.98 -12.87
N ILE A 3 10.65 9.98 -13.03
CA ILE A 3 10.27 8.72 -13.67
C ILE A 3 9.47 7.92 -12.64
N HIS A 4 8.28 7.49 -13.01
CA HIS A 4 7.44 6.62 -12.19
C HIS A 4 7.76 5.15 -12.47
N GLU A 5 7.55 4.27 -11.50
CA GLU A 5 7.74 2.83 -11.73
C GLU A 5 6.71 2.27 -12.71
N SER A 6 7.06 1.19 -13.39
CA SER A 6 6.11 0.41 -14.17
C SER A 6 4.97 -0.06 -13.26
N TYR A 7 3.74 -0.01 -13.77
CA TYR A 7 2.56 -0.39 -13.00
C TYR A 7 1.60 -1.22 -13.86
N ALA A 8 1.12 -2.30 -13.30
CA ALA A 8 0.05 -3.10 -13.87
C ALA A 8 -1.01 -3.35 -12.80
N GLY A 9 -2.14 -2.66 -12.92
CA GLY A 9 -3.27 -2.77 -12.02
C GLY A 9 -4.49 -3.39 -12.70
N LEU A 10 -5.65 -3.21 -12.07
CA LEU A 10 -6.92 -3.74 -12.58
C LEU A 10 -7.33 -3.05 -13.89
N ASN A 11 -7.23 -1.73 -13.92
CA ASN A 11 -7.73 -0.91 -15.02
C ASN A 11 -6.66 0.05 -15.57
N VAL A 12 -5.53 0.17 -14.88
CA VAL A 12 -4.43 1.07 -15.23
C VAL A 12 -3.17 0.30 -15.48
N ARG A 13 -2.47 0.68 -16.55
CA ARG A 13 -1.15 0.15 -16.87
C ARG A 13 -0.19 1.27 -17.26
N LEU A 14 0.92 1.39 -16.54
CA LEU A 14 2.05 2.24 -16.90
C LEU A 14 3.17 1.34 -17.43
N ARG A 15 3.42 1.41 -18.71
CA ARG A 15 4.34 0.53 -19.43
C ARG A 15 5.48 1.32 -20.04
N TYR A 16 6.68 0.85 -19.86
CA TYR A 16 7.87 1.32 -20.57
C TYR A 16 8.31 0.26 -21.57
N PHE A 17 8.68 0.69 -22.76
CA PHE A 17 9.13 -0.24 -23.80
C PHE A 17 10.08 0.41 -24.79
N LEU A 18 10.97 -0.40 -25.34
CA LEU A 18 11.76 -0.04 -26.52
C LEU A 18 11.01 -0.48 -27.77
N ARG A 19 10.84 0.44 -28.72
CA ARG A 19 10.23 0.16 -29.99
C ARG A 19 11.27 0.30 -31.11
N VAL A 20 11.48 -0.76 -31.88
CA VAL A 20 12.31 -0.78 -33.08
C VAL A 20 11.37 -0.79 -34.28
N VAL A 21 11.55 0.17 -35.16
CA VAL A 21 10.81 0.28 -36.42
C VAL A 21 11.83 0.17 -37.57
N ILE A 22 11.65 -0.83 -38.44
CA ILE A 22 12.45 -1.00 -39.64
C ILE A 22 11.55 -0.66 -40.81
N GLU A 23 11.81 0.48 -41.43
CA GLU A 23 11.13 0.87 -42.66
C GLU A 23 11.65 0.05 -43.82
N ARG A 24 10.75 -0.40 -44.68
CA ARG A 24 11.08 -1.17 -45.87
C ARG A 24 10.43 -0.53 -47.09
N PRO A 25 11.18 -0.26 -48.13
CA PRO A 25 10.60 0.24 -49.38
C PRO A 25 9.60 -0.81 -49.94
N TYR A 26 8.44 -0.36 -50.32
CA TYR A 26 7.33 -1.14 -50.89
C TYR A 26 6.73 -2.23 -49.98
N ALA A 27 6.97 -2.18 -48.64
CA ALA A 27 6.40 -3.11 -47.69
C ALA A 27 6.02 -2.39 -46.39
N MET A 28 5.12 -2.98 -45.61
CA MET A 28 4.79 -2.45 -44.28
C MET A 28 6.03 -2.46 -43.37
N PRO A 29 6.19 -1.44 -42.52
CA PRO A 29 7.30 -1.41 -41.55
C PRO A 29 7.24 -2.60 -40.62
N TYR A 30 8.40 -3.14 -40.29
CA TYR A 30 8.54 -4.18 -39.25
C TYR A 30 8.69 -3.49 -37.90
N ILE A 31 7.77 -3.76 -36.99
CA ILE A 31 7.74 -3.16 -35.66
C ILE A 31 7.95 -4.26 -34.62
N LYS A 32 8.90 -4.06 -33.73
CA LYS A 32 9.11 -4.91 -32.56
C LYS A 32 9.19 -4.06 -31.30
N GLU A 33 8.49 -4.48 -30.25
CA GLU A 33 8.52 -3.86 -28.93
C GLU A 33 9.12 -4.83 -27.93
N LEU A 34 9.90 -4.28 -26.99
CA LEU A 34 10.46 -4.98 -25.85
C LEU A 34 10.07 -4.21 -24.58
N ASP A 35 9.31 -4.84 -23.70
CA ASP A 35 8.92 -4.25 -22.41
C ASP A 35 10.11 -4.17 -21.46
N ILE A 36 10.19 -3.05 -20.73
CA ILE A 36 11.22 -2.79 -19.73
C ILE A 36 10.51 -2.57 -18.41
N ALA A 37 10.90 -3.30 -17.37
CA ALA A 37 10.48 -3.01 -16.00
C ALA A 37 11.33 -1.84 -15.46
N VAL A 38 10.66 -0.80 -15.03
CA VAL A 38 11.28 0.38 -14.42
C VAL A 38 10.90 0.41 -12.95
N GLU A 39 11.88 0.43 -12.07
CA GLU A 39 11.74 0.65 -10.65
C GLU A 39 12.39 1.97 -10.29
N ASN A 40 11.74 2.74 -9.41
CA ASN A 40 12.25 4.03 -8.97
C ASN A 40 12.50 4.00 -7.46
N SER A 41 13.74 3.81 -7.09
CA SER A 41 14.15 3.92 -5.71
C SER A 41 14.28 5.40 -5.35
N GLN A 42 13.39 5.90 -4.51
CA GLN A 42 13.47 7.28 -4.02
C GLN A 42 14.58 7.40 -2.98
N GLN A 43 15.78 7.73 -3.44
CA GLN A 43 16.83 8.29 -2.61
C GLN A 43 16.76 9.81 -2.68
N SER A 44 15.85 10.46 -2.02
CA SER A 44 16.08 11.85 -1.69
C SER A 44 16.65 11.92 -0.28
N LEU A 45 17.89 12.39 -0.17
CA LEU A 45 18.55 12.69 1.12
C LEU A 45 17.71 13.63 2.00
N VAL A 46 16.81 14.40 1.40
CA VAL A 46 15.83 15.25 2.07
C VAL A 46 14.72 14.42 2.75
N GLU A 47 14.40 13.24 2.20
CA GLU A 47 13.37 12.37 2.80
C GLU A 47 13.92 11.54 3.95
N LEU A 48 15.22 11.20 3.93
CA LEU A 48 15.91 10.57 5.07
C LEU A 48 16.01 11.52 6.28
N GLN A 49 16.11 12.83 6.06
CA GLN A 49 16.10 13.82 7.14
C GLN A 49 14.71 14.07 7.72
N ASN A 50 13.66 13.74 6.99
CA ASN A 50 12.28 13.78 7.45
C ASN A 50 11.78 12.46 8.05
N ASP A 51 12.63 11.46 8.15
CA ASP A 51 12.35 10.18 8.82
C ASP A 51 12.41 10.35 10.36
N LYS A 52 11.91 11.49 10.84
CA LYS A 52 11.47 11.56 12.23
C LYS A 52 10.42 10.46 12.38
N PRO A 53 10.53 9.63 13.42
CA PRO A 53 9.54 8.61 13.69
C PRO A 53 8.17 9.28 13.60
N SER A 54 7.41 8.98 12.55
CA SER A 54 6.08 9.54 12.37
C SER A 54 5.31 9.17 13.63
N LYS A 55 4.63 10.15 14.21
CA LYS A 55 3.83 9.89 15.41
C LYS A 55 2.90 8.71 15.14
N PRO A 56 2.71 7.82 16.10
CA PRO A 56 1.78 6.71 15.95
C PRO A 56 0.42 7.26 15.54
N ILE A 57 -0.21 6.58 14.61
CA ILE A 57 -1.55 6.95 14.14
C ILE A 57 -2.54 6.25 15.06
N LYS A 58 -3.37 7.04 15.75
CA LYS A 58 -4.45 6.54 16.58
C LYS A 58 -5.79 6.76 15.88
N LEU A 59 -6.57 5.72 15.84
CA LEU A 59 -7.90 5.71 15.26
C LEU A 59 -8.88 5.14 16.29
N GLU A 60 -10.09 5.68 16.30
CA GLU A 60 -11.16 5.17 17.14
C GLU A 60 -12.27 4.61 16.27
N VAL A 61 -12.77 3.46 16.65
CA VAL A 61 -13.98 2.84 16.14
C VAL A 61 -14.95 2.71 17.28
N GLY A 62 -16.08 3.37 17.18
CA GLY A 62 -17.07 3.37 18.25
C GLY A 62 -18.48 3.23 17.71
N ILE A 63 -19.30 2.54 18.50
CA ILE A 63 -20.76 2.56 18.43
C ILE A 63 -21.21 3.02 19.81
N GLU A 64 -22.04 4.05 19.84
CA GLU A 64 -22.52 4.62 21.08
C GLU A 64 -22.98 3.54 22.05
N GLU A 65 -22.40 3.55 23.25
CA GLU A 65 -22.68 2.67 24.38
C GLU A 65 -22.42 1.17 24.17
N CYS A 66 -22.03 0.72 22.99
CA CYS A 66 -21.91 -0.70 22.66
C CYS A 66 -20.48 -1.18 22.38
N LEU A 67 -19.70 -0.40 21.68
CA LEU A 67 -18.34 -0.75 21.27
C LEU A 67 -17.45 0.48 21.24
N HIS A 68 -16.25 0.41 21.86
CA HIS A 68 -15.22 1.42 21.72
C HIS A 68 -13.87 0.74 21.61
N ILE A 69 -13.20 0.94 20.49
CA ILE A 69 -11.92 0.33 20.14
C ILE A 69 -10.95 1.45 19.75
N GLU A 70 -9.80 1.48 20.38
CA GLU A 70 -8.65 2.25 19.91
C GLU A 70 -7.75 1.37 19.05
N PHE A 71 -7.30 1.91 17.95
CA PHE A 71 -6.44 1.26 16.99
C PHE A 71 -5.22 2.14 16.74
N GLU A 72 -4.04 1.62 17.04
CA GLU A 72 -2.78 2.35 16.96
C GLU A 72 -1.84 1.66 15.98
N TYR A 73 -1.30 2.44 15.02
CA TYR A 73 -0.22 2.03 14.15
C TYR A 73 1.06 2.80 14.49
N ASP A 74 2.20 2.14 14.30
CA ASP A 74 3.50 2.74 14.55
C ASP A 74 3.80 3.93 13.64
N ARG A 75 3.33 3.93 12.39
CA ARG A 75 3.54 5.01 11.41
C ARG A 75 2.54 4.96 10.26
N GLY A 76 2.50 6.04 9.45
CA GLY A 76 1.63 6.14 8.26
C GLY A 76 2.36 5.90 6.93
N ARG A 77 3.70 5.70 6.97
CA ARG A 77 4.54 5.52 5.78
C ARG A 77 5.45 4.32 5.97
N TYR A 78 5.41 3.39 5.02
CA TYR A 78 6.15 2.13 5.09
C TYR A 78 6.94 1.88 3.82
N HIS A 79 8.08 1.23 3.97
CA HIS A 79 8.81 0.61 2.86
C HIS A 79 8.04 -0.64 2.39
N LEU A 80 8.23 -1.04 1.12
CA LEU A 80 7.53 -2.21 0.56
C LEU A 80 7.85 -3.53 1.28
N ASP A 81 9.03 -3.63 1.92
CA ASP A 81 9.45 -4.81 2.68
C ASP A 81 9.31 -4.64 4.20
N ASP A 82 8.70 -3.55 4.65
CA ASP A 82 8.51 -3.27 6.08
C ASP A 82 7.46 -4.20 6.72
N VAL A 83 7.43 -4.15 8.04
CA VAL A 83 6.40 -4.76 8.86
C VAL A 83 5.56 -3.66 9.49
N ILE A 84 4.25 -3.71 9.27
CA ILE A 84 3.32 -2.83 9.96
C ILE A 84 3.11 -3.39 11.36
N LEU A 85 3.45 -2.57 12.36
CA LEU A 85 3.22 -2.87 13.76
C LEU A 85 2.07 -2.01 14.29
N GLY A 86 1.23 -2.63 15.09
CA GLY A 86 0.10 -1.92 15.68
C GLY A 86 -0.49 -2.67 16.86
N LYS A 87 -1.48 -2.03 17.47
CA LYS A 87 -2.23 -2.57 18.62
C LYS A 87 -3.68 -2.15 18.52
N ILE A 88 -4.56 -3.04 18.92
CA ILE A 88 -5.99 -2.80 19.05
C ILE A 88 -6.36 -2.94 20.50
N PHE A 89 -6.93 -1.89 21.09
CA PHE A 89 -7.39 -1.88 22.47
C PHE A 89 -8.91 -1.89 22.51
N PHE A 90 -9.49 -2.82 23.23
CA PHE A 90 -10.94 -2.93 23.45
C PHE A 90 -11.33 -2.20 24.74
N LEU A 91 -11.74 -0.95 24.61
CA LEU A 91 -12.08 -0.09 25.76
C LEU A 91 -13.50 -0.34 26.27
N LEU A 92 -14.43 -0.63 25.38
CA LEU A 92 -15.79 -1.02 25.67
C LEU A 92 -16.26 -2.09 24.71
N VAL A 93 -16.78 -3.21 25.22
CA VAL A 93 -17.32 -4.30 24.41
C VAL A 93 -18.60 -4.78 25.08
N ARG A 94 -19.74 -4.43 24.49
CA ARG A 94 -21.07 -4.89 24.92
C ARG A 94 -21.78 -5.68 23.82
N ILE A 95 -21.20 -5.71 22.61
CA ILE A 95 -21.65 -6.56 21.51
C ILE A 95 -20.71 -7.76 21.40
N LYS A 96 -21.24 -8.87 20.94
CA LYS A 96 -20.43 -10.07 20.73
C LYS A 96 -19.78 -10.03 19.35
N ILE A 97 -18.48 -9.79 19.32
CA ILE A 97 -17.66 -9.86 18.12
C ILE A 97 -17.42 -11.32 17.78
N LYS A 98 -17.67 -11.71 16.54
CA LYS A 98 -17.44 -13.05 16.03
C LYS A 98 -15.99 -13.22 15.58
N TYR A 99 -15.50 -12.29 14.77
CA TYR A 99 -14.11 -12.23 14.35
C TYR A 99 -13.70 -10.84 13.91
N MET A 100 -12.40 -10.63 13.78
CA MET A 100 -11.79 -9.38 13.34
C MET A 100 -10.72 -9.66 12.30
N GLU A 101 -10.75 -8.90 11.22
CA GLU A 101 -9.78 -9.01 10.13
C GLU A 101 -9.15 -7.64 9.79
N LEU A 102 -7.90 -7.70 9.33
CA LEU A 102 -7.21 -6.56 8.74
C LEU A 102 -6.98 -6.86 7.25
N ALA A 103 -7.42 -5.95 6.39
CA ALA A 103 -7.20 -6.05 4.96
C ALA A 103 -6.28 -4.94 4.47
N VAL A 104 -5.42 -5.25 3.49
CA VAL A 104 -4.70 -4.26 2.69
C VAL A 104 -5.47 -4.07 1.41
N ILE A 105 -5.95 -2.85 1.18
CA ILE A 105 -6.72 -2.49 0.00
C ILE A 105 -5.88 -1.60 -0.90
N ARG A 106 -5.76 -1.95 -2.17
CA ARG A 106 -5.25 -1.10 -3.23
C ARG A 106 -6.43 -0.42 -3.91
N ARG A 107 -6.38 0.89 -4.05
CA ARG A 107 -7.40 1.68 -4.75
C ARG A 107 -6.77 2.40 -5.93
N GLU A 108 -7.31 2.15 -7.10
CA GLU A 108 -6.98 2.84 -8.35
C GLU A 108 -8.04 3.91 -8.63
N SER A 109 -7.57 5.11 -8.96
CA SER A 109 -8.44 6.20 -9.36
C SER A 109 -7.96 6.72 -10.70
N CYS A 110 -8.84 6.78 -11.69
CA CYS A 110 -8.58 7.36 -13.02
C CYS A 110 -9.52 8.51 -13.31
N GLY A 111 -9.05 9.44 -14.14
CA GLY A 111 -9.80 10.61 -14.59
C GLY A 111 -9.32 11.89 -13.93
N ALA A 112 -8.92 12.86 -14.76
CA ALA A 112 -8.63 14.22 -14.30
C ALA A 112 -9.94 15.02 -14.21
N PRO A 113 -10.06 15.93 -13.22
CA PRO A 113 -11.14 16.91 -13.21
C PRO A 113 -11.09 17.74 -14.50
N GLY A 114 -12.15 17.71 -15.30
CA GLY A 114 -12.27 18.49 -16.53
C GLY A 114 -11.99 17.75 -17.85
N THR A 115 -11.63 16.46 -17.80
CA THR A 115 -11.63 15.63 -19.00
C THR A 115 -13.00 14.96 -19.18
N ASN A 116 -13.48 14.85 -20.43
CA ASN A 116 -14.72 14.12 -20.75
C ASN A 116 -14.63 12.61 -20.52
N GLY A 117 -13.59 12.16 -19.81
CA GLY A 117 -13.37 10.76 -19.43
C GLY A 117 -14.15 10.42 -18.15
N VAL A 118 -14.74 9.26 -18.13
CA VAL A 118 -15.42 8.72 -16.95
C VAL A 118 -14.39 8.53 -15.84
N ALA A 119 -14.49 9.35 -14.79
CA ALA A 119 -13.69 9.13 -13.59
C ALA A 119 -14.21 7.86 -12.89
N TYR A 120 -13.33 6.93 -12.59
CA TYR A 120 -13.69 5.75 -11.80
C TYR A 120 -12.67 5.49 -10.70
N ASN A 121 -13.18 4.85 -9.64
CA ASN A 121 -12.40 4.38 -8.52
C ASN A 121 -12.67 2.88 -8.36
N ASP A 122 -11.62 2.11 -8.45
CA ASP A 122 -11.70 0.67 -8.23
C ASP A 122 -10.82 0.24 -7.06
N SER A 123 -11.26 -0.77 -6.33
CA SER A 123 -10.58 -1.22 -5.12
C SER A 123 -10.41 -2.74 -5.14
N GLU A 124 -9.20 -3.17 -4.85
CA GLU A 124 -8.82 -4.57 -4.76
C GLU A 124 -8.28 -4.89 -3.37
N ASN A 125 -8.73 -6.01 -2.79
CA ASN A 125 -8.12 -6.53 -1.58
C ASN A 125 -6.86 -7.32 -1.95
N ILE A 126 -5.70 -6.81 -1.58
CA ILE A 126 -4.41 -7.50 -1.79
C ILE A 126 -4.29 -8.70 -0.86
N ILE A 127 -4.66 -8.51 0.41
CA ILE A 127 -4.68 -9.55 1.43
C ILE A 127 -5.76 -9.26 2.46
N ARG A 128 -6.29 -10.33 3.05
CA ARG A 128 -7.09 -10.30 4.27
C ARG A 128 -6.40 -11.19 5.29
N TYR A 129 -6.20 -10.67 6.46
CA TYR A 129 -5.53 -11.32 7.57
C TYR A 129 -6.45 -11.32 8.77
N GLU A 130 -6.82 -12.51 9.26
CA GLU A 130 -7.61 -12.66 10.47
C GLU A 130 -6.74 -12.36 11.67
N LEU A 131 -7.17 -11.39 12.47
CA LEU A 131 -6.46 -10.95 13.67
C LEU A 131 -6.93 -11.69 14.92
N MET A 132 -8.20 -12.03 14.95
CA MET A 132 -8.84 -12.62 16.11
C MET A 132 -10.11 -13.37 15.71
N ASP A 133 -10.26 -14.56 16.25
CA ASP A 133 -11.47 -15.38 16.21
C ASP A 133 -12.07 -15.44 17.63
N GLY A 134 -13.35 -15.11 17.75
CA GLY A 134 -14.07 -15.06 19.02
C GLY A 134 -14.28 -13.66 19.59
N ALA A 135 -14.91 -13.61 20.77
CA ALA A 135 -15.33 -12.37 21.42
C ALA A 135 -14.22 -11.82 22.32
N PRO A 136 -13.71 -10.60 22.05
CA PRO A 136 -12.75 -9.95 22.92
C PRO A 136 -13.42 -9.49 24.22
N ILE A 137 -12.63 -9.36 25.25
CA ILE A 137 -13.07 -8.78 26.52
C ILE A 137 -12.63 -7.33 26.67
N LYS A 138 -13.33 -6.59 27.52
CA LYS A 138 -12.93 -5.22 27.86
C LYS A 138 -11.53 -5.21 28.46
N GLY A 139 -10.67 -4.32 27.94
CA GLY A 139 -9.27 -4.18 28.36
C GLY A 139 -8.30 -5.08 27.61
N GLU A 140 -8.78 -5.92 26.72
CA GLU A 140 -7.93 -6.76 25.88
C GLU A 140 -7.15 -5.91 24.85
N CYS A 141 -5.93 -6.35 24.56
CA CYS A 141 -5.06 -5.74 23.57
C CYS A 141 -4.61 -6.81 22.56
N VAL A 142 -4.99 -6.64 21.32
CA VAL A 142 -4.59 -7.51 20.20
C VAL A 142 -3.44 -6.86 19.43
N PRO A 143 -2.25 -7.48 19.38
CA PRO A 143 -1.14 -6.95 18.59
C PRO A 143 -1.34 -7.19 17.10
N ILE A 144 -0.89 -6.24 16.28
CA ILE A 144 -0.86 -6.37 14.83
C ILE A 144 0.58 -6.51 14.38
N ARG A 145 0.83 -7.49 13.51
CA ARG A 145 2.08 -7.67 12.82
C ARG A 145 1.82 -8.12 11.39
N LEU A 146 1.89 -7.17 10.44
CA LEU A 146 1.62 -7.44 9.04
C LEU A 146 2.89 -7.22 8.21
N PHE A 147 3.39 -8.28 7.58
CA PHE A 147 4.56 -8.25 6.71
C PHE A 147 4.14 -7.82 5.31
N LEU A 148 4.76 -6.76 4.78
CA LEU A 148 4.47 -6.23 3.45
C LEU A 148 5.27 -6.92 2.34
N GLY A 149 6.50 -7.36 2.62
CA GLY A 149 7.42 -7.94 1.64
C GLY A 149 6.86 -9.06 0.77
N PRO A 150 6.09 -10.04 1.31
CA PRO A 150 5.50 -11.10 0.50
C PRO A 150 4.38 -10.63 -0.45
N LEU A 151 3.90 -9.39 -0.30
CA LEU A 151 2.76 -8.88 -1.06
C LEU A 151 3.23 -8.21 -2.36
N ALA A 152 2.45 -8.39 -3.43
CA ALA A 152 2.69 -7.72 -4.71
C ALA A 152 2.28 -6.24 -4.63
N LEU A 153 3.08 -5.43 -3.93
CA LEU A 153 2.86 -4.02 -3.71
C LEU A 153 3.74 -3.15 -4.60
N THR A 154 3.26 -1.95 -4.86
CA THR A 154 4.00 -0.89 -5.55
C THR A 154 4.02 0.37 -4.69
N PRO A 155 4.91 1.31 -4.93
CA PRO A 155 4.83 2.61 -4.29
C PRO A 155 3.47 3.29 -4.51
N THR A 156 3.10 4.16 -3.59
CA THR A 156 1.90 4.99 -3.73
C THR A 156 2.11 6.02 -4.83
N TYR A 157 1.18 6.07 -5.79
CA TYR A 157 1.19 7.03 -6.88
C TYR A 157 0.17 8.14 -6.65
N ARG A 158 0.62 9.39 -6.67
CA ARG A 158 -0.24 10.55 -6.53
C ARG A 158 -0.33 11.28 -7.86
N SER A 159 -1.48 11.22 -8.51
CA SER A 159 -1.80 11.98 -9.73
C SER A 159 -0.71 11.92 -10.82
N ILE A 160 -0.38 10.72 -11.29
CA ILE A 160 0.59 10.54 -12.37
C ILE A 160 0.03 11.15 -13.66
N ALA A 161 0.75 12.12 -14.21
CA ALA A 161 0.37 12.88 -15.40
C ALA A 161 -1.08 13.41 -15.37
N ASN A 162 -1.62 13.63 -14.17
CA ASN A 162 -3.03 13.97 -13.95
C ASN A 162 -4.03 12.92 -14.49
N MET A 163 -3.57 11.70 -14.78
CA MET A 163 -4.41 10.64 -15.33
C MET A 163 -4.87 9.63 -14.28
N PHE A 164 -3.98 9.20 -13.39
CA PHE A 164 -4.34 8.20 -12.39
C PHE A 164 -3.56 8.33 -11.07
N SER A 165 -4.11 7.70 -10.04
CA SER A 165 -3.50 7.57 -8.71
C SER A 165 -3.67 6.15 -8.20
N VAL A 166 -2.71 5.68 -7.42
CA VAL A 166 -2.78 4.40 -6.71
C VAL A 166 -2.52 4.65 -5.24
N LYS A 167 -3.46 4.27 -4.40
CA LYS A 167 -3.41 4.45 -2.95
C LYS A 167 -3.62 3.13 -2.24
N TYR A 168 -3.04 3.02 -1.06
CA TYR A 168 -3.19 1.86 -0.19
C TYR A 168 -3.89 2.24 1.11
N PHE A 169 -4.72 1.32 1.59
CA PHE A 169 -5.47 1.49 2.82
C PHE A 169 -5.35 0.24 3.67
N LEU A 170 -5.16 0.45 4.97
CA LEU A 170 -5.41 -0.58 5.97
C LEU A 170 -6.88 -0.48 6.36
N ASN A 171 -7.57 -1.59 6.25
CA ASN A 171 -9.00 -1.69 6.55
C ASN A 171 -9.21 -2.69 7.68
N LEU A 172 -9.50 -2.18 8.87
CA LEU A 172 -9.90 -3.00 10.01
C LEU A 172 -11.39 -3.28 9.90
N VAL A 173 -11.77 -4.54 9.93
CA VAL A 173 -13.16 -4.99 9.86
C VAL A 173 -13.45 -5.87 11.07
N LEU A 174 -14.55 -5.57 11.76
CA LEU A 174 -15.11 -6.38 12.82
C LEU A 174 -16.47 -6.90 12.38
N ILE A 175 -16.77 -8.14 12.71
CA ILE A 175 -18.04 -8.77 12.40
C ILE A 175 -18.62 -9.33 13.71
N ASP A 176 -19.85 -8.98 13.99
CA ASP A 176 -20.56 -9.47 15.16
C ASP A 176 -21.34 -10.78 14.90
N GLU A 177 -21.98 -11.34 15.93
CA GLU A 177 -22.79 -12.56 15.81
C GLU A 177 -24.04 -12.41 14.91
N GLU A 178 -24.47 -11.16 14.65
CA GLU A 178 -25.57 -10.84 13.73
C GLU A 178 -25.10 -10.54 12.30
N ASP A 179 -23.82 -10.85 12.00
CA ASP A 179 -23.13 -10.59 10.72
C ASP A 179 -23.09 -9.10 10.30
N ARG A 180 -23.26 -8.18 11.24
CA ARG A 180 -23.05 -6.75 11.00
C ARG A 180 -21.58 -6.45 10.93
N ARG A 181 -21.20 -5.56 10.00
CA ARG A 181 -19.82 -5.20 9.72
C ARG A 181 -19.51 -3.79 10.17
N TYR A 182 -18.48 -3.65 10.99
CA TYR A 182 -17.91 -2.38 11.42
C TYR A 182 -16.53 -2.26 10.85
N PHE A 183 -16.23 -1.17 10.18
CA PHE A 183 -14.94 -1.02 9.51
C PHE A 183 -14.35 0.39 9.68
N LYS A 184 -13.04 0.45 9.69
CA LYS A 184 -12.28 1.70 9.66
C LYS A 184 -11.14 1.57 8.66
N GLN A 185 -11.02 2.55 7.77
CA GLN A 185 -9.96 2.62 6.78
C GLN A 185 -8.96 3.71 7.15
N GLN A 186 -7.67 3.40 7.02
CA GLN A 186 -6.56 4.33 7.16
C GLN A 186 -5.69 4.29 5.91
N GLU A 187 -5.50 5.45 5.26
CA GLU A 187 -4.56 5.57 4.15
C GLU A 187 -3.14 5.39 4.68
N VAL A 188 -2.35 4.55 4.00
CA VAL A 188 -0.93 4.35 4.24
C VAL A 188 -0.15 4.67 2.98
N GLN A 189 1.03 5.27 3.15
CA GLN A 189 1.91 5.57 2.04
C GLN A 189 2.99 4.51 1.92
N LEU A 190 3.11 3.92 0.74
CA LEU A 190 4.17 2.95 0.43
C LEU A 190 5.25 3.60 -0.44
N TRP A 191 6.49 3.20 -0.21
CA TRP A 191 7.63 3.68 -0.96
C TRP A 191 8.68 2.58 -1.12
N ARG A 192 9.56 2.69 -2.14
CA ARG A 192 10.65 1.75 -2.37
C ARG A 192 11.97 2.36 -1.92
N LYS A 193 12.71 1.63 -1.08
CA LYS A 193 14.08 1.97 -0.70
C LYS A 193 15.02 1.63 -1.86
N SER A 194 16.09 2.41 -2.03
CA SER A 194 17.18 2.02 -2.92
C SER A 194 17.86 0.76 -2.40
N PRO A 195 18.21 -0.20 -3.27
CA PRO A 195 19.07 -1.29 -2.86
C PRO A 195 20.36 -0.69 -2.28
N GLU A 196 20.74 -1.13 -1.10
CA GLU A 196 22.03 -0.76 -0.52
C GLU A 196 23.09 -1.31 -1.46
N VAL A 197 23.92 -0.44 -2.00
CA VAL A 197 25.14 -0.87 -2.70
C VAL A 197 26.03 -1.46 -1.63
N GLU A 198 26.08 -2.78 -1.54
CA GLU A 198 27.10 -3.45 -0.76
C GLU A 198 28.46 -3.02 -1.33
N THR A 199 29.06 -2.03 -0.71
CA THR A 199 30.48 -1.75 -0.93
C THR A 199 31.23 -2.94 -0.36
N SER A 200 31.48 -3.94 -1.20
CA SER A 200 32.44 -4.99 -0.93
C SER A 200 33.81 -4.32 -0.74
N THR A 201 34.16 -4.03 0.50
CA THR A 201 35.50 -3.68 0.91
C THR A 201 36.34 -4.95 0.73
N THR A 202 36.78 -5.16 -0.51
CA THR A 202 37.82 -6.13 -0.78
C THR A 202 39.08 -5.60 -0.09
N GLY A 203 39.30 -6.05 1.14
CA GLY A 203 40.57 -5.83 1.83
C GLY A 203 41.69 -6.51 1.04
N LEU A 204 42.41 -5.74 0.26
CA LEU A 204 43.73 -6.13 -0.24
C LEU A 204 44.64 -6.26 0.99
N GLY A 205 44.77 -7.49 1.47
CA GLY A 205 45.83 -7.87 2.38
C GLY A 205 47.15 -7.70 1.64
N THR A 206 47.92 -6.72 2.09
CA THR A 206 49.33 -6.58 1.78
C THR A 206 50.11 -7.68 2.53
N PHE A 207 50.80 -8.53 1.79
CA PHE A 207 51.87 -9.39 2.29
C PHE A 207 53.14 -8.58 2.42
#